data_8b1dddf30d2aef3d656e8f3ca4f0240e
#
_entry.id   8b1dddf30d2aef3d656e8f3ca4f0240e
#
_cell.length_a   1.000
_cell.length_b   1.000
_cell.length_c   1.000
_cell.angle_alpha   90.00
_cell.angle_beta   90.00
_cell.angle_gamma   90.00
#
_symmetry.space_group_name_H-M   'P 1'
#
loop_
_entity.id
_entity.type
_entity.pdbx_description
1 polymer ?
#
loop_
_entity_poly.entity_id
_entity_poly.type
_entity_poly.pdbx_seq_one_letter_code
_entity_poly.pdbx_strand_id
1 'polypeptide(L)'
;MIGLFSRCIFEATRISPLANVATVRDRRSRSDSFIEKEGFKLQKDHKTMRMDENQQKRDEFTRLHHSTGAFLMPNAWDAGTARILEGLGFEALATTSAGLAFSMGIRDSSGSLSRSQVLDNARSIVEATNLPVSADLENGFGDAPEDCAQTVREAEKIGLCGGAIEDATGDPDNPIYEFEHAVDRIRAAVAAKSGPGFLITARAENFIYNRPDLNDTIRRLQAFEEAGADVVYAPGLADIATVRAVCKSVSVPVNVVVGLTAASYTVDNLSSAGVRRISTGGSLARAALGEMIRAAQELKECGTFECSKRAISDADAAGQMRILSRAAN
;
A
#
# COMPACT_ATOMS: atom_id res chain seq x y z
N MET A 1 -9.73 49.29 -40.57
CA MET A 1 -10.79 49.31 -41.62
C MET A 1 -11.85 48.36 -41.10
N ILE A 2 -12.87 48.86 -40.38
CA ILE A 2 -14.16 49.34 -40.86
C ILE A 2 -14.90 48.16 -41.57
N GLY A 3 -15.85 47.55 -40.87
CA GLY A 3 -17.28 47.79 -40.84
C GLY A 3 -17.92 46.52 -41.45
N LEU A 4 -19.01 45.99 -41.04
CA LEU A 4 -20.38 46.51 -41.09
C LEU A 4 -21.37 45.59 -40.40
N PHE A 5 -22.25 46.20 -39.66
CA PHE A 5 -23.53 45.73 -39.12
C PHE A 5 -24.45 45.10 -40.13
N SER A 6 -25.24 44.10 -39.74
CA SER A 6 -26.60 43.98 -40.25
C SER A 6 -27.56 43.47 -39.16
N ARG A 7 -28.55 44.32 -38.91
CA ARG A 7 -29.75 44.12 -38.08
C ARG A 7 -30.70 43.18 -38.82
N CYS A 8 -31.37 42.28 -38.11
CA CYS A 8 -32.69 41.80 -38.52
C CYS A 8 -33.67 41.88 -37.36
N ILE A 9 -34.78 42.39 -37.70
CA ILE A 9 -35.92 42.98 -37.05
C ILE A 9 -36.84 41.97 -36.37
N PHE A 10 -37.35 42.34 -35.22
CA PHE A 10 -38.44 41.74 -34.44
C PHE A 10 -39.73 41.60 -35.27
N GLU A 11 -40.39 40.48 -35.17
CA GLU A 11 -41.84 40.35 -35.35
C GLU A 11 -42.44 39.65 -34.16
N ALA A 12 -43.25 40.36 -33.41
CA ALA A 12 -43.97 39.90 -32.23
C ALA A 12 -45.31 39.29 -32.67
N THR A 13 -45.50 38.04 -32.44
CA THR A 13 -46.84 37.40 -32.48
C THR A 13 -47.31 37.16 -31.05
N ARG A 14 -48.38 37.85 -30.67
CA ARG A 14 -49.13 37.69 -29.43
C ARG A 14 -49.81 36.29 -29.43
N ILE A 15 -49.57 35.50 -28.42
CA ILE A 15 -50.39 34.34 -28.05
C ILE A 15 -50.83 34.52 -26.60
N SER A 16 -52.14 34.47 -26.39
CA SER A 16 -52.84 34.66 -25.13
C SER A 16 -52.48 33.61 -24.03
N PRO A 17 -52.57 34.00 -22.76
CA PRO A 17 -52.34 33.04 -21.64
C PRO A 17 -53.66 32.39 -21.25
N LEU A 18 -53.70 31.09 -21.11
CA LEU A 18 -54.49 30.28 -20.19
C LEU A 18 -54.56 28.82 -20.65
N ALA A 19 -53.69 27.99 -20.12
CA ALA A 19 -54.03 26.58 -19.78
C ALA A 19 -52.87 25.89 -19.03
N ASN A 20 -53.17 25.46 -17.84
CA ASN A 20 -52.51 24.36 -17.08
C ASN A 20 -51.08 24.48 -16.56
N VAL A 21 -50.88 25.28 -15.54
CA VAL A 21 -49.66 25.28 -14.71
C VAL A 21 -49.61 24.08 -13.71
N ALA A 22 -50.71 23.34 -13.52
CA ALA A 22 -50.79 22.27 -12.52
C ALA A 22 -50.14 20.93 -12.94
N THR A 23 -50.03 20.62 -14.21
CA THR A 23 -49.52 19.30 -14.69
C THR A 23 -48.01 19.20 -14.89
N VAL A 24 -47.29 20.34 -14.91
CA VAL A 24 -45.85 20.36 -15.14
C VAL A 24 -45.05 20.21 -13.81
N ARG A 25 -45.63 20.69 -12.69
CA ARG A 25 -44.97 20.54 -11.36
C ARG A 25 -44.98 19.09 -10.85
N ASP A 26 -46.01 18.31 -11.12
CA ASP A 26 -46.14 16.93 -10.64
C ASP A 26 -45.26 15.94 -11.42
N ARG A 27 -44.94 16.24 -12.66
CA ARG A 27 -44.01 15.41 -13.44
C ARG A 27 -42.54 15.65 -13.09
N ARG A 28 -42.12 16.89 -12.73
CA ARG A 28 -40.75 17.16 -12.27
C ARG A 28 -40.44 16.54 -10.93
N SER A 29 -41.36 16.60 -9.95
CA SER A 29 -41.16 16.02 -8.62
C SER A 29 -41.03 14.49 -8.65
N ARG A 30 -41.74 13.81 -9.58
CA ARG A 30 -41.63 12.35 -9.75
C ARG A 30 -40.37 11.92 -10.46
N SER A 31 -39.88 12.68 -11.46
CA SER A 31 -38.60 12.40 -12.12
C SER A 31 -37.41 12.63 -11.22
N ASP A 32 -37.44 13.68 -10.41
CA ASP A 32 -36.35 14.01 -9.46
C ASP A 32 -36.27 12.94 -8.36
N SER A 33 -37.40 12.48 -7.82
CA SER A 33 -37.41 11.39 -6.82
C SER A 33 -37.01 10.02 -7.39
N PHE A 34 -37.22 9.79 -8.69
CA PHE A 34 -36.81 8.54 -9.35
C PHE A 34 -35.29 8.55 -9.61
N ILE A 35 -34.75 9.67 -10.09
CA ILE A 35 -33.30 9.86 -10.31
C ILE A 35 -32.53 9.78 -8.99
N GLU A 36 -33.04 10.39 -7.93
CA GLU A 36 -32.43 10.27 -6.59
C GLU A 36 -32.44 8.83 -6.05
N LYS A 37 -33.54 8.08 -6.24
CA LYS A 37 -33.61 6.67 -5.81
C LYS A 37 -32.72 5.75 -6.61
N GLU A 38 -32.62 5.94 -7.94
CA GLU A 38 -31.67 5.18 -8.78
C GLU A 38 -30.22 5.53 -8.46
N GLY A 39 -29.91 6.82 -8.26
CA GLY A 39 -28.59 7.26 -7.85
C GLY A 39 -28.17 6.66 -6.49
N PHE A 40 -29.12 6.62 -5.52
CA PHE A 40 -28.88 6.02 -4.21
C PHE A 40 -28.71 4.49 -4.29
N LYS A 41 -29.50 3.82 -5.17
CA LYS A 41 -29.37 2.38 -5.42
C LYS A 41 -28.03 2.04 -6.07
N LEU A 42 -27.61 2.78 -7.11
CA LEU A 42 -26.32 2.61 -7.78
C LEU A 42 -25.15 2.83 -6.82
N GLN A 43 -25.22 3.84 -5.95
CA GLN A 43 -24.19 4.05 -4.92
C GLN A 43 -24.14 2.91 -3.90
N LYS A 44 -25.30 2.37 -3.52
CA LYS A 44 -25.37 1.23 -2.58
C LYS A 44 -24.82 -0.05 -3.23
N ASP A 45 -25.18 -0.32 -4.48
CA ASP A 45 -24.70 -1.47 -5.24
C ASP A 45 -23.17 -1.38 -5.47
N HIS A 46 -22.64 -0.20 -5.82
CA HIS A 46 -21.21 0.06 -5.93
C HIS A 46 -20.45 -0.14 -4.60
N LYS A 47 -21.04 0.30 -3.49
CA LYS A 47 -20.44 0.13 -2.17
C LYS A 47 -20.42 -1.35 -1.76
N THR A 48 -21.48 -2.08 -2.05
CA THR A 48 -21.57 -3.52 -1.76
C THR A 48 -20.56 -4.31 -2.60
N MET A 49 -20.46 -4.05 -3.90
CA MET A 49 -19.44 -4.68 -4.78
C MET A 49 -18.01 -4.43 -4.29
N ARG A 50 -17.67 -3.19 -3.91
CA ARG A 50 -16.34 -2.88 -3.36
C ARG A 50 -16.06 -3.59 -2.03
N MET A 51 -17.06 -3.77 -1.20
CA MET A 51 -16.92 -4.53 0.06
C MET A 51 -16.64 -6.01 -0.22
N ASP A 52 -17.34 -6.62 -1.18
CA ASP A 52 -17.12 -8.00 -1.58
C ASP A 52 -15.72 -8.21 -2.20
N GLU A 53 -15.26 -7.27 -3.04
CA GLU A 53 -13.91 -7.30 -3.63
C GLU A 53 -12.81 -7.16 -2.57
N ASN A 54 -12.98 -6.26 -1.62
CA ASN A 54 -12.01 -6.09 -0.53
C ASN A 54 -11.96 -7.33 0.36
N GLN A 55 -13.11 -7.98 0.62
CA GLN A 55 -13.14 -9.23 1.37
C GLN A 55 -12.40 -10.34 0.63
N GLN A 56 -12.62 -10.49 -0.66
CA GLN A 56 -11.91 -11.48 -1.49
C GLN A 56 -10.38 -11.26 -1.47
N LYS A 57 -9.92 -10.00 -1.54
CA LYS A 57 -8.49 -9.68 -1.41
C LYS A 57 -7.94 -10.05 -0.04
N ARG A 58 -8.68 -9.82 1.03
CA ARG A 58 -8.31 -10.17 2.41
C ARG A 58 -8.24 -11.69 2.60
N ASP A 59 -9.21 -12.43 2.06
CA ASP A 59 -9.24 -13.88 2.13
C ASP A 59 -8.04 -14.48 1.37
N GLU A 60 -7.73 -13.96 0.19
CA GLU A 60 -6.55 -14.35 -0.58
C GLU A 60 -5.24 -14.03 0.15
N PHE A 61 -5.15 -12.84 0.76
CA PHE A 61 -3.97 -12.45 1.54
C PHE A 61 -3.76 -13.37 2.74
N THR A 62 -4.84 -13.74 3.43
CA THR A 62 -4.80 -14.72 4.52
C THR A 62 -4.37 -16.08 4.01
N ARG A 63 -4.93 -16.55 2.88
CA ARG A 63 -4.57 -17.83 2.25
C ARG A 63 -3.08 -17.89 1.93
N LEU A 64 -2.48 -16.85 1.37
CA LEU A 64 -1.05 -16.80 1.06
C LEU A 64 -0.18 -16.99 2.31
N HIS A 65 -0.55 -16.42 3.45
CA HIS A 65 0.20 -16.57 4.69
C HIS A 65 0.10 -17.95 5.31
N HIS A 66 -0.94 -18.71 4.99
CA HIS A 66 -1.17 -20.09 5.51
C HIS A 66 -0.88 -21.19 4.49
N SER A 67 -0.52 -20.84 3.25
CA SER A 67 -0.12 -21.83 2.23
C SER A 67 1.25 -22.43 2.54
N THR A 68 1.61 -23.51 1.85
CA THR A 68 2.95 -24.11 1.96
C THR A 68 3.99 -23.30 1.19
N GLY A 69 5.22 -23.21 1.74
CA GLY A 69 6.30 -22.44 1.13
C GLY A 69 6.23 -20.94 1.39
N ALA A 70 7.20 -20.19 0.91
CA ALA A 70 7.24 -18.74 0.99
C ALA A 70 6.69 -18.10 -0.29
N PHE A 71 5.95 -17.01 -0.15
CA PHE A 71 5.54 -16.19 -1.30
C PHE A 71 6.30 -14.85 -1.33
N LEU A 72 6.48 -14.33 -2.55
CA LEU A 72 7.10 -13.03 -2.80
C LEU A 72 6.03 -11.93 -2.74
N MET A 73 6.31 -10.89 -1.95
CA MET A 73 5.49 -9.70 -1.82
C MET A 73 6.36 -8.47 -2.09
N PRO A 74 6.58 -8.10 -3.37
CA PRO A 74 7.39 -6.94 -3.72
C PRO A 74 6.71 -5.65 -3.28
N ASN A 75 7.55 -4.61 -3.08
CA ASN A 75 7.08 -3.32 -2.59
C ASN A 75 6.92 -2.32 -3.74
N ALA A 76 5.67 -1.89 -3.95
CA ALA A 76 5.33 -0.78 -4.82
C ALA A 76 5.46 0.57 -4.06
N TRP A 77 5.82 1.64 -4.78
CA TRP A 77 5.89 2.98 -4.20
C TRP A 77 4.93 3.98 -4.87
N ASP A 78 4.26 3.55 -5.93
CA ASP A 78 3.22 4.30 -6.64
C ASP A 78 2.26 3.38 -7.42
N ALA A 79 1.22 3.97 -8.00
CA ALA A 79 0.24 3.25 -8.81
C ALA A 79 0.83 2.57 -10.06
N GLY A 80 1.84 3.20 -10.68
CA GLY A 80 2.50 2.66 -11.87
C GLY A 80 3.26 1.39 -11.55
N THR A 81 4.07 1.41 -10.50
CA THR A 81 4.82 0.23 -10.06
C THR A 81 3.93 -0.89 -9.56
N ALA A 82 2.78 -0.57 -8.94
CA ALA A 82 1.79 -1.58 -8.56
C ALA A 82 1.25 -2.34 -9.78
N ARG A 83 0.92 -1.64 -10.88
CA ARG A 83 0.46 -2.26 -12.14
C ARG A 83 1.53 -3.13 -12.78
N ILE A 84 2.77 -2.66 -12.82
CA ILE A 84 3.90 -3.44 -13.34
C ILE A 84 4.04 -4.74 -12.56
N LEU A 85 4.03 -4.69 -11.24
CA LEU A 85 4.20 -5.86 -10.39
C LEU A 85 3.02 -6.85 -10.54
N GLU A 86 1.77 -6.36 -10.62
CA GLU A 86 0.62 -7.20 -10.94
C GLU A 86 0.76 -7.85 -12.32
N GLY A 87 1.16 -7.07 -13.35
CA GLY A 87 1.38 -7.58 -14.71
C GLY A 87 2.47 -8.63 -14.82
N LEU A 88 3.44 -8.63 -13.90
CA LEU A 88 4.48 -9.65 -13.79
C LEU A 88 4.02 -10.92 -13.05
N GLY A 89 2.79 -10.97 -12.55
CA GLY A 89 2.19 -12.16 -11.95
C GLY A 89 2.48 -12.36 -10.47
N PHE A 90 2.86 -11.31 -9.74
CA PHE A 90 2.92 -11.39 -8.27
C PHE A 90 1.51 -11.52 -7.69
N GLU A 91 1.38 -12.18 -6.52
CA GLU A 91 0.10 -12.51 -5.89
C GLU A 91 -0.32 -11.51 -4.81
N ALA A 92 0.62 -10.72 -4.28
CA ALA A 92 0.39 -9.68 -3.27
C ALA A 92 1.45 -8.59 -3.37
N LEU A 93 1.14 -7.39 -2.91
CA LEU A 93 2.05 -6.26 -2.88
C LEU A 93 2.21 -5.70 -1.46
N ALA A 94 3.38 -5.15 -1.19
CA ALA A 94 3.59 -4.24 -0.06
C ALA A 94 3.80 -2.81 -0.56
N THR A 95 3.57 -1.80 0.30
CA THR A 95 4.11 -0.45 0.06
C THR A 95 5.50 -0.32 0.68
N THR A 96 6.15 0.82 0.47
CA THR A 96 7.46 1.13 1.06
C THR A 96 7.55 2.62 1.39
N SER A 97 7.79 2.94 2.67
CA SER A 97 8.06 4.31 3.13
C SER A 97 9.28 4.90 2.43
N ALA A 98 10.37 4.13 2.31
CA ALA A 98 11.58 4.54 1.62
C ALA A 98 11.34 4.93 0.16
N GLY A 99 10.61 4.10 -0.60
CA GLY A 99 10.29 4.40 -1.99
C GLY A 99 9.43 5.65 -2.14
N LEU A 100 8.45 5.84 -1.26
CA LEU A 100 7.63 7.04 -1.22
C LEU A 100 8.47 8.28 -0.87
N ALA A 101 9.28 8.22 0.19
CA ALA A 101 10.13 9.32 0.61
C ALA A 101 11.06 9.77 -0.53
N PHE A 102 11.72 8.83 -1.22
CA PHE A 102 12.60 9.13 -2.35
C PHE A 102 11.83 9.78 -3.51
N SER A 103 10.61 9.33 -3.82
CA SER A 103 9.78 9.92 -4.87
C SER A 103 9.38 11.36 -4.56
N MET A 104 9.32 11.72 -3.27
CA MET A 104 9.03 13.08 -2.78
C MET A 104 10.29 13.93 -2.55
N GLY A 105 11.49 13.39 -2.80
CA GLY A 105 12.76 14.08 -2.53
C GLY A 105 13.10 14.19 -1.04
N ILE A 106 12.53 13.33 -0.21
CA ILE A 106 12.71 13.30 1.24
C ILE A 106 13.66 12.15 1.60
N ARG A 107 14.47 12.33 2.66
CA ARG A 107 15.25 11.23 3.21
C ARG A 107 14.33 10.25 3.93
N ASP A 108 14.59 8.96 3.71
CA ASP A 108 13.93 7.89 4.45
C ASP A 108 14.44 7.89 5.91
N SER A 109 13.57 8.23 6.84
CA SER A 109 13.81 8.17 8.27
C SER A 109 12.46 8.15 9.01
N SER A 110 12.40 7.50 10.16
CA SER A 110 11.18 7.48 10.98
C SER A 110 10.64 8.89 11.21
N GLY A 111 9.34 9.08 10.99
CA GLY A 111 8.67 10.38 11.12
C GLY A 111 8.92 11.39 10.00
N SER A 112 9.61 11.03 8.92
CA SER A 112 9.80 11.92 7.75
C SER A 112 8.54 12.10 6.93
N LEU A 113 7.65 11.13 6.96
CA LEU A 113 6.36 11.11 6.30
C LEU A 113 5.21 11.21 7.32
N SER A 114 4.16 11.92 6.97
CA SER A 114 2.94 11.95 7.78
C SER A 114 2.04 10.75 7.46
N ARG A 115 1.17 10.38 8.42
CA ARG A 115 0.13 9.34 8.23
C ARG A 115 -0.68 9.58 6.95
N SER A 116 -1.10 10.83 6.69
CA SER A 116 -1.89 11.16 5.51
C SER A 116 -1.12 10.91 4.21
N GLN A 117 0.16 11.29 4.12
CA GLN A 117 0.98 11.04 2.93
C GLN A 117 1.12 9.56 2.63
N VAL A 118 1.40 8.75 3.66
CA VAL A 118 1.52 7.29 3.51
C VAL A 118 0.19 6.65 3.12
N LEU A 119 -0.91 7.02 3.76
CA LEU A 119 -2.23 6.46 3.45
C LEU A 119 -2.76 6.92 2.09
N ASP A 120 -2.50 8.15 1.65
CA ASP A 120 -2.90 8.61 0.32
C ASP A 120 -2.11 7.89 -0.79
N ASN A 121 -0.81 7.66 -0.57
CA ASN A 121 -0.01 6.83 -1.47
C ASN A 121 -0.52 5.37 -1.48
N ALA A 122 -0.75 4.77 -0.31
CA ALA A 122 -1.25 3.41 -0.20
C ALA A 122 -2.63 3.27 -0.89
N ARG A 123 -3.52 4.26 -0.77
CA ARG A 123 -4.80 4.30 -1.50
C ARG A 123 -4.59 4.27 -3.00
N SER A 124 -3.66 5.07 -3.53
CA SER A 124 -3.37 5.09 -4.98
C SER A 124 -2.88 3.74 -5.49
N ILE A 125 -2.10 3.02 -4.68
CA ILE A 125 -1.62 1.66 -4.97
C ILE A 125 -2.78 0.66 -4.93
N VAL A 126 -3.61 0.68 -3.87
CA VAL A 126 -4.79 -0.19 -3.74
C VAL A 126 -5.76 -0.04 -4.90
N GLU A 127 -5.98 1.19 -5.35
CA GLU A 127 -6.88 1.49 -6.49
C GLU A 127 -6.28 1.11 -7.85
N ALA A 128 -4.96 0.97 -7.94
CA ALA A 128 -4.26 0.63 -9.17
C ALA A 128 -4.18 -0.89 -9.45
N THR A 129 -4.45 -1.75 -8.47
CA THR A 129 -4.26 -3.20 -8.57
C THR A 129 -5.45 -4.00 -8.04
N ASN A 130 -5.62 -5.22 -8.58
CA ASN A 130 -6.57 -6.21 -8.06
C ASN A 130 -5.96 -7.08 -6.95
N LEU A 131 -4.66 -6.96 -6.70
CA LEU A 131 -3.95 -7.75 -5.69
C LEU A 131 -4.24 -7.26 -4.26
N PRO A 132 -4.13 -8.11 -3.25
CA PRO A 132 -4.07 -7.67 -1.86
C PRO A 132 -2.81 -6.82 -1.63
N VAL A 133 -3.00 -5.71 -0.91
CA VAL A 133 -1.92 -4.77 -0.56
C VAL A 133 -1.79 -4.67 0.95
N SER A 134 -0.55 -4.79 1.45
CA SER A 134 -0.18 -4.49 2.85
C SER A 134 0.68 -3.25 2.89
N ALA A 135 0.40 -2.32 3.80
CA ALA A 135 1.18 -1.09 3.89
C ALA A 135 2.31 -1.17 4.91
N ASP A 136 3.42 -0.50 4.60
CA ASP A 136 4.40 -0.06 5.57
C ASP A 136 3.81 1.15 6.30
N LEU A 137 3.43 0.97 7.55
CA LEU A 137 2.79 1.99 8.38
C LEU A 137 3.75 2.58 9.41
N GLU A 138 5.05 2.43 9.17
CA GLU A 138 6.11 2.91 10.06
C GLU A 138 5.82 2.54 11.53
N ASN A 139 6.02 3.47 12.45
CA ASN A 139 5.68 3.26 13.87
C ASN A 139 4.21 3.58 14.20
N GLY A 140 3.31 3.69 13.22
CA GLY A 140 1.91 4.07 13.45
C GLY A 140 1.69 5.57 13.56
N PHE A 141 2.71 6.40 13.26
CA PHE A 141 2.67 7.87 13.18
C PHE A 141 2.32 8.57 14.50
N GLY A 142 2.89 8.08 15.59
CA GLY A 142 2.80 8.67 16.92
C GLY A 142 3.23 7.69 18.00
N ASP A 143 3.48 8.19 19.22
CA ASP A 143 4.05 7.39 20.30
C ASP A 143 3.01 6.59 21.09
N ALA A 144 1.77 7.10 21.17
CA ALA A 144 0.74 6.44 21.96
C ALA A 144 0.19 5.17 21.26
N PRO A 145 -0.20 4.13 22.00
CA PRO A 145 -0.88 2.96 21.44
C PRO A 145 -2.12 3.33 20.59
N GLU A 146 -2.84 4.39 20.94
CA GLU A 146 -4.00 4.86 20.20
C GLU A 146 -3.64 5.40 18.79
N ASP A 147 -2.40 5.88 18.59
CA ASP A 147 -1.94 6.30 17.25
C ASP A 147 -1.86 5.10 16.30
N CYS A 148 -1.37 3.95 16.79
CA CYS A 148 -1.39 2.69 16.04
C CYS A 148 -2.83 2.25 15.74
N ALA A 149 -3.70 2.30 16.74
CA ALA A 149 -5.12 1.96 16.58
C ALA A 149 -5.82 2.83 15.54
N GLN A 150 -5.58 4.15 15.56
CA GLN A 150 -6.13 5.08 14.58
C GLN A 150 -5.60 4.77 13.17
N THR A 151 -4.29 4.54 13.03
CA THR A 151 -3.67 4.20 11.75
C THR A 151 -4.27 2.95 11.14
N VAL A 152 -4.49 1.89 11.93
CA VAL A 152 -5.14 0.65 11.47
C VAL A 152 -6.57 0.91 10.98
N ARG A 153 -7.39 1.65 11.75
CA ARG A 153 -8.75 2.00 11.34
C ARG A 153 -8.80 2.79 10.02
N GLU A 154 -7.84 3.68 9.81
CA GLU A 154 -7.73 4.47 8.56
C GLU A 154 -7.22 3.61 7.40
N ALA A 155 -6.25 2.73 7.64
CA ALA A 155 -5.72 1.78 6.67
C ALA A 155 -6.79 0.81 6.14
N GLU A 156 -7.66 0.29 7.01
CA GLU A 156 -8.77 -0.57 6.59
C GLU A 156 -9.78 0.15 5.68
N LYS A 157 -10.07 1.43 5.97
CA LYS A 157 -11.04 2.23 5.19
C LYS A 157 -10.61 2.46 3.74
N ILE A 158 -9.31 2.46 3.46
CA ILE A 158 -8.77 2.64 2.10
C ILE A 158 -8.62 1.32 1.34
N GLY A 159 -8.99 0.18 1.94
CA GLY A 159 -9.01 -1.13 1.28
C GLY A 159 -7.72 -1.93 1.41
N LEU A 160 -6.83 -1.58 2.32
CA LEU A 160 -5.66 -2.39 2.64
C LEU A 160 -6.07 -3.74 3.25
N CYS A 161 -5.28 -4.77 2.99
CA CYS A 161 -5.44 -6.11 3.54
C CYS A 161 -4.53 -6.36 4.76
N GLY A 162 -3.65 -5.44 5.06
CA GLY A 162 -2.77 -5.50 6.22
C GLY A 162 -1.89 -4.27 6.36
N GLY A 163 -1.16 -4.21 7.47
CA GLY A 163 -0.19 -3.16 7.74
C GLY A 163 0.94 -3.64 8.63
N ALA A 164 2.14 -3.13 8.40
CA ALA A 164 3.29 -3.37 9.27
C ALA A 164 3.48 -2.17 10.21
N ILE A 165 3.59 -2.45 11.51
CA ILE A 165 3.87 -1.47 12.56
C ILE A 165 5.16 -1.89 13.26
N GLU A 166 6.09 -0.95 13.37
CA GLU A 166 7.41 -1.16 13.95
C GLU A 166 7.52 -0.56 15.35
N ASP A 167 8.48 -1.09 16.12
CA ASP A 167 8.83 -0.58 17.44
C ASP A 167 9.91 0.52 17.41
N ALA A 168 10.18 1.14 16.24
CA ALA A 168 11.06 2.30 16.13
C ALA A 168 10.38 3.57 16.66
N THR A 169 11.14 4.39 17.39
CA THR A 169 10.66 5.65 17.96
C THR A 169 10.82 6.84 17.03
N GLY A 170 11.82 6.80 16.16
CA GLY A 170 12.30 7.96 15.40
C GLY A 170 13.30 8.83 16.16
N ASP A 171 13.52 8.58 17.46
CA ASP A 171 14.53 9.23 18.29
C ASP A 171 15.88 8.48 18.18
N PRO A 172 16.94 9.09 17.66
CA PRO A 172 18.24 8.43 17.52
C PRO A 172 18.89 8.05 18.87
N ASP A 173 18.55 8.72 19.95
CA ASP A 173 19.07 8.41 21.27
C ASP A 173 18.35 7.21 21.91
N ASN A 174 17.07 7.01 21.59
CA ASN A 174 16.23 5.91 22.04
C ASN A 174 15.52 5.27 20.85
N PRO A 175 16.22 4.59 19.93
CA PRO A 175 15.69 4.27 18.59
C PRO A 175 14.57 3.23 18.56
N ILE A 176 14.40 2.42 19.61
CA ILE A 176 13.30 1.46 19.76
C ILE A 176 12.57 1.65 21.09
N TYR A 177 11.24 1.47 21.06
CA TYR A 177 10.41 1.58 22.26
C TYR A 177 10.80 0.54 23.33
N GLU A 178 10.61 0.93 24.59
CA GLU A 178 10.66 0.00 25.71
C GLU A 178 9.71 -1.16 25.49
N PHE A 179 10.09 -2.35 25.97
CA PHE A 179 9.44 -3.61 25.65
C PHE A 179 7.92 -3.60 25.87
N GLU A 180 7.46 -3.25 27.07
CA GLU A 180 6.03 -3.26 27.40
C GLU A 180 5.26 -2.25 26.57
N HIS A 181 5.84 -1.07 26.32
CA HIS A 181 5.21 -0.05 25.49
C HIS A 181 5.08 -0.51 24.03
N ALA A 182 6.11 -1.15 23.46
CA ALA A 182 6.05 -1.73 22.13
C ALA A 182 4.92 -2.77 22.01
N VAL A 183 4.76 -3.64 23.02
CA VAL A 183 3.69 -4.65 23.07
C VAL A 183 2.31 -4.00 23.17
N ASP A 184 2.14 -2.98 23.99
CA ASP A 184 0.86 -2.25 24.14
C ASP A 184 0.44 -1.57 22.81
N ARG A 185 1.39 -1.06 22.05
CA ARG A 185 1.17 -0.46 20.72
C ARG A 185 0.63 -1.51 19.73
N ILE A 186 1.21 -2.71 19.70
CA ILE A 186 0.72 -3.81 18.86
C ILE A 186 -0.65 -4.29 19.34
N ARG A 187 -0.86 -4.42 20.64
CA ARG A 187 -2.16 -4.80 21.22
C ARG A 187 -3.28 -3.82 20.81
N ALA A 188 -2.98 -2.51 20.84
CA ALA A 188 -3.92 -1.47 20.40
C ALA A 188 -4.21 -1.55 18.89
N ALA A 189 -3.19 -1.80 18.07
CA ALA A 189 -3.34 -2.01 16.63
C ALA A 189 -4.23 -3.21 16.33
N VAL A 190 -4.02 -4.35 17.00
CA VAL A 190 -4.82 -5.57 16.85
C VAL A 190 -6.27 -5.34 17.28
N ALA A 191 -6.48 -4.69 18.43
CA ALA A 191 -7.83 -4.37 18.93
C ALA A 191 -8.61 -3.41 18.03
N ALA A 192 -7.92 -2.64 17.19
CA ALA A 192 -8.55 -1.66 16.29
C ALA A 192 -9.06 -2.27 14.97
N LYS A 193 -8.70 -3.53 14.66
CA LYS A 193 -9.17 -4.21 13.45
C LYS A 193 -10.71 -4.35 13.45
N SER A 194 -11.33 -4.15 12.30
CA SER A 194 -12.78 -4.36 12.13
C SER A 194 -13.16 -5.85 12.05
N GLY A 195 -12.17 -6.73 11.85
CA GLY A 195 -12.35 -8.18 11.73
C GLY A 195 -11.05 -8.92 11.41
N PRO A 196 -11.11 -10.24 11.25
CA PRO A 196 -9.90 -11.08 11.09
C PRO A 196 -9.16 -10.91 9.74
N GLY A 197 -9.79 -10.31 8.75
CA GLY A 197 -9.25 -10.22 7.40
C GLY A 197 -8.18 -9.13 7.19
N PHE A 198 -7.93 -8.25 8.17
CA PHE A 198 -6.82 -7.30 8.13
C PHE A 198 -5.65 -7.86 8.95
N LEU A 199 -4.49 -8.08 8.31
CA LEU A 199 -3.34 -8.71 8.97
C LEU A 199 -2.37 -7.66 9.53
N ILE A 200 -2.14 -7.70 10.85
CA ILE A 200 -1.11 -6.88 11.51
C ILE A 200 0.23 -7.60 11.42
N THR A 201 1.22 -6.93 10.85
CA THR A 201 2.62 -7.36 10.88
C THR A 201 3.35 -6.53 11.94
N ALA A 202 3.78 -7.16 13.02
CA ALA A 202 4.57 -6.49 14.05
C ALA A 202 6.07 -6.63 13.76
N ARG A 203 6.80 -5.49 13.83
CA ARG A 203 8.22 -5.42 13.51
C ARG A 203 9.06 -5.12 14.75
N ALA A 204 10.13 -5.90 14.93
CA ALA A 204 11.17 -5.66 15.95
C ALA A 204 12.45 -5.15 15.27
N GLU A 205 12.77 -3.89 15.49
CA GLU A 205 13.76 -3.13 14.74
C GLU A 205 15.19 -3.22 15.29
N ASN A 206 15.45 -4.10 16.25
CA ASN A 206 16.74 -4.24 16.94
C ASN A 206 17.95 -4.20 15.99
N PHE A 207 17.93 -5.03 14.94
CA PHE A 207 19.09 -5.23 14.07
C PHE A 207 19.43 -4.03 13.20
N ILE A 208 18.44 -3.30 12.69
CA ILE A 208 18.71 -2.13 11.83
C ILE A 208 19.09 -0.88 12.64
N TYR A 209 18.80 -0.86 13.94
CA TYR A 209 19.23 0.22 14.85
C TYR A 209 20.47 -0.13 15.66
N ASN A 210 21.35 -1.01 15.14
CA ASN A 210 22.61 -1.42 15.76
C ASN A 210 22.46 -2.00 17.19
N ARG A 211 21.35 -2.69 17.45
CA ARG A 211 21.09 -3.45 18.67
C ARG A 211 20.92 -4.94 18.32
N PRO A 212 21.95 -5.63 17.81
CA PRO A 212 21.80 -6.99 17.25
C PRO A 212 21.72 -8.05 18.36
N ASP A 213 20.73 -7.91 19.24
CA ASP A 213 20.40 -8.90 20.27
C ASP A 213 19.29 -9.81 19.76
N LEU A 214 19.66 -11.04 19.38
CA LEU A 214 18.71 -12.03 18.89
C LEU A 214 17.73 -12.48 19.97
N ASN A 215 18.16 -12.55 21.25
CA ASN A 215 17.30 -13.00 22.32
C ASN A 215 16.22 -11.95 22.63
N ASP A 216 16.59 -10.65 22.69
CA ASP A 216 15.60 -9.58 22.85
C ASP A 216 14.67 -9.49 21.63
N THR A 217 15.21 -9.64 20.42
CA THR A 217 14.39 -9.68 19.20
C THR A 217 13.36 -10.80 19.24
N ILE A 218 13.76 -12.03 19.55
CA ILE A 218 12.85 -13.18 19.67
C ILE A 218 11.81 -12.92 20.76
N ARG A 219 12.23 -12.43 21.91
CA ARG A 219 11.32 -12.10 23.02
C ARG A 219 10.26 -11.08 22.60
N ARG A 220 10.64 -10.03 21.85
CA ARG A 220 9.69 -9.05 21.28
C ARG A 220 8.72 -9.69 20.31
N LEU A 221 9.22 -10.48 19.36
CA LEU A 221 8.38 -11.13 18.37
C LEU A 221 7.37 -12.10 19.00
N GLN A 222 7.75 -12.84 20.03
CA GLN A 222 6.86 -13.71 20.82
C GLN A 222 5.80 -12.88 21.56
N ALA A 223 6.18 -11.78 22.19
CA ALA A 223 5.22 -10.90 22.87
C ALA A 223 4.26 -10.19 21.87
N PHE A 224 4.72 -9.88 20.67
CA PHE A 224 3.86 -9.34 19.60
C PHE A 224 2.88 -10.41 19.09
N GLU A 225 3.32 -11.66 18.95
CA GLU A 225 2.44 -12.79 18.65
C GLU A 225 1.37 -12.98 19.75
N GLU A 226 1.78 -12.97 21.03
CA GLU A 226 0.86 -13.04 22.18
C GLU A 226 -0.11 -11.83 22.22
N ALA A 227 0.31 -10.66 21.76
CA ALA A 227 -0.55 -9.49 21.61
C ALA A 227 -1.54 -9.60 20.43
N GLY A 228 -1.44 -10.65 19.61
CA GLY A 228 -2.34 -10.97 18.52
C GLY A 228 -1.87 -10.50 17.14
N ALA A 229 -0.58 -10.22 16.95
CA ALA A 229 -0.03 -9.96 15.63
C ALA A 229 -0.20 -11.19 14.72
N ASP A 230 -0.66 -10.97 13.49
CA ASP A 230 -0.91 -12.05 12.51
C ASP A 230 0.38 -12.49 11.81
N VAL A 231 1.37 -11.62 11.74
CA VAL A 231 2.68 -11.83 11.11
C VAL A 231 3.73 -11.12 11.97
N VAL A 232 4.93 -11.71 12.08
CA VAL A 232 6.05 -11.04 12.74
C VAL A 232 7.21 -10.81 11.78
N TYR A 233 8.05 -9.81 12.09
CA TYR A 233 9.08 -9.38 11.19
C TYR A 233 10.24 -8.74 11.97
N ALA A 234 11.46 -9.20 11.71
CA ALA A 234 12.69 -8.57 12.19
C ALA A 234 13.59 -8.26 10.98
N PRO A 235 13.67 -6.99 10.53
CA PRO A 235 14.56 -6.62 9.44
C PRO A 235 16.02 -6.66 9.87
N GLY A 236 16.93 -6.86 8.92
CA GLY A 236 18.36 -6.79 9.18
C GLY A 236 19.00 -8.09 9.68
N LEU A 237 18.28 -9.21 9.74
CA LEU A 237 18.87 -10.51 10.07
C LEU A 237 19.99 -10.86 9.06
N ALA A 238 21.18 -11.18 9.59
CA ALA A 238 22.39 -11.23 8.78
C ALA A 238 22.58 -12.53 8.01
N ASP A 239 22.02 -13.64 8.47
CA ASP A 239 22.24 -14.97 7.91
C ASP A 239 21.04 -15.90 8.08
N ILE A 240 21.05 -17.00 7.31
CA ILE A 240 19.96 -17.98 7.27
C ILE A 240 19.79 -18.77 8.60
N ALA A 241 20.84 -18.90 9.40
CA ALA A 241 20.76 -19.57 10.69
C ALA A 241 19.95 -18.74 11.69
N THR A 242 20.20 -17.44 11.70
CA THR A 242 19.45 -16.45 12.50
C THR A 242 17.98 -16.37 12.06
N VAL A 243 17.71 -16.33 10.72
CA VAL A 243 16.36 -16.40 10.17
C VAL A 243 15.64 -17.65 10.65
N ARG A 244 16.30 -18.82 10.55
CA ARG A 244 15.72 -20.10 11.01
C ARG A 244 15.44 -20.12 12.50
N ALA A 245 16.30 -19.51 13.33
CA ALA A 245 16.08 -19.39 14.75
C ALA A 245 14.82 -18.58 15.05
N VAL A 246 14.63 -17.44 14.40
CA VAL A 246 13.41 -16.63 14.51
C VAL A 246 12.17 -17.44 14.07
N CYS A 247 12.20 -18.06 12.89
CA CYS A 247 11.06 -18.86 12.40
C CYS A 247 10.68 -20.02 13.34
N LYS A 248 11.65 -20.60 14.10
CA LYS A 248 11.38 -21.67 15.04
C LYS A 248 10.85 -21.18 16.39
N SER A 249 11.02 -19.90 16.71
CA SER A 249 10.66 -19.33 18.02
C SER A 249 9.22 -18.81 18.09
N VAL A 250 8.52 -18.71 16.95
CA VAL A 250 7.14 -18.21 16.84
C VAL A 250 6.29 -19.20 16.05
N SER A 251 4.96 -19.11 16.20
CA SER A 251 4.00 -19.95 15.48
C SER A 251 3.29 -19.21 14.33
N VAL A 252 3.30 -17.89 14.37
CA VAL A 252 2.75 -17.06 13.30
C VAL A 252 3.72 -16.93 12.12
N PRO A 253 3.25 -16.63 10.90
CA PRO A 253 4.07 -16.36 9.73
C PRO A 253 5.18 -15.33 9.97
N VAL A 254 6.38 -15.63 9.47
CA VAL A 254 7.52 -14.71 9.53
C VAL A 254 7.73 -14.06 8.18
N ASN A 255 7.85 -12.70 8.15
CA ASN A 255 8.33 -11.95 7.00
C ASN A 255 9.85 -11.74 7.06
N VAL A 256 10.50 -11.86 5.91
CA VAL A 256 11.90 -11.44 5.74
C VAL A 256 11.98 -10.44 4.60
N VAL A 257 12.67 -9.31 4.83
CA VAL A 257 12.99 -8.37 3.77
C VAL A 257 14.34 -8.70 3.15
N VAL A 258 14.42 -8.70 1.82
CA VAL A 258 15.67 -8.91 1.09
C VAL A 258 16.25 -7.59 0.57
N GLY A 259 17.58 -7.51 0.47
CA GLY A 259 18.29 -6.34 -0.08
C GLY A 259 18.61 -5.23 0.94
N LEU A 260 18.40 -5.45 2.24
CA LEU A 260 18.89 -4.56 3.32
C LEU A 260 20.31 -4.92 3.77
N THR A 261 20.67 -6.20 3.71
CA THR A 261 21.97 -6.71 4.11
C THR A 261 22.74 -7.23 2.90
N ALA A 262 24.02 -7.51 3.06
CA ALA A 262 24.85 -8.18 2.05
C ALA A 262 24.53 -9.69 1.89
N ALA A 263 23.60 -10.23 2.67
CA ALA A 263 23.22 -11.63 2.61
C ALA A 263 22.59 -11.97 1.26
N SER A 264 23.10 -13.02 0.63
CA SER A 264 22.53 -13.55 -0.61
C SER A 264 21.48 -14.62 -0.27
N TYR A 265 20.20 -14.19 -0.20
CA TYR A 265 19.08 -15.07 0.00
C TYR A 265 18.46 -15.50 -1.34
N THR A 266 17.93 -16.74 -1.37
CA THR A 266 17.03 -17.22 -2.41
C THR A 266 15.66 -17.55 -1.78
N VAL A 267 14.62 -17.57 -2.61
CA VAL A 267 13.27 -17.96 -2.16
C VAL A 267 13.31 -19.35 -1.50
N ASP A 268 14.03 -20.30 -2.11
CA ASP A 268 14.12 -21.68 -1.65
C ASP A 268 14.80 -21.79 -0.27
N ASN A 269 15.92 -21.06 -0.06
CA ASN A 269 16.61 -21.15 1.23
C ASN A 269 15.84 -20.44 2.36
N LEU A 270 15.14 -19.35 2.06
CA LEU A 270 14.26 -18.68 3.01
C LEU A 270 13.03 -19.55 3.34
N SER A 271 12.38 -20.12 2.32
CA SER A 271 11.27 -21.05 2.50
C SER A 271 11.67 -22.27 3.35
N SER A 272 12.84 -22.87 3.06
CA SER A 272 13.39 -23.99 3.83
C SER A 272 13.80 -23.62 5.27
N ALA A 273 14.03 -22.33 5.55
CA ALA A 273 14.27 -21.83 6.89
C ALA A 273 12.99 -21.63 7.70
N GLY A 274 11.81 -21.65 7.06
CA GLY A 274 10.50 -21.45 7.69
C GLY A 274 9.85 -20.11 7.40
N VAL A 275 10.47 -19.27 6.55
CA VAL A 275 9.91 -17.97 6.14
C VAL A 275 8.64 -18.20 5.34
N ARG A 276 7.64 -17.40 5.59
CA ARG A 276 6.36 -17.45 4.88
C ARG A 276 6.20 -16.31 3.87
N ARG A 277 6.69 -15.14 4.16
CA ARG A 277 6.58 -13.94 3.32
C ARG A 277 7.96 -13.33 3.08
N ILE A 278 8.24 -12.99 1.83
CA ILE A 278 9.49 -12.34 1.43
C ILE A 278 9.14 -11.00 0.80
N SER A 279 9.57 -9.90 1.42
CA SER A 279 9.39 -8.55 0.90
C SER A 279 10.73 -7.97 0.40
N THR A 280 10.65 -6.91 -0.42
CA THR A 280 11.84 -6.28 -1.03
C THR A 280 12.17 -4.91 -0.42
N GLY A 281 11.31 -4.36 0.42
CA GLY A 281 11.49 -3.03 0.99
C GLY A 281 11.75 -1.98 -0.09
N GLY A 282 12.68 -1.08 0.13
CA GLY A 282 13.09 -0.06 -0.85
C GLY A 282 13.99 -0.55 -1.99
N SER A 283 14.24 -1.87 -2.11
CA SER A 283 15.25 -2.38 -3.07
C SER A 283 14.89 -2.11 -4.53
N LEU A 284 13.63 -2.29 -4.92
CA LEU A 284 13.19 -2.02 -6.29
C LEU A 284 13.23 -0.52 -6.62
N ALA A 285 12.82 0.34 -5.68
CA ALA A 285 12.92 1.79 -5.84
C ALA A 285 14.39 2.23 -6.00
N ARG A 286 15.30 1.69 -5.17
CA ARG A 286 16.74 1.97 -5.28
C ARG A 286 17.33 1.45 -6.58
N ALA A 287 16.87 0.30 -7.09
CA ALA A 287 17.31 -0.22 -8.38
C ALA A 287 16.90 0.72 -9.54
N ALA A 288 15.67 1.21 -9.53
CA ALA A 288 15.16 2.18 -10.51
C ALA A 288 15.94 3.51 -10.43
N LEU A 289 16.14 4.04 -9.23
CA LEU A 289 16.93 5.25 -9.01
C LEU A 289 18.39 5.06 -9.46
N GLY A 290 18.98 3.90 -9.19
CA GLY A 290 20.34 3.60 -9.60
C GLY A 290 20.53 3.61 -11.13
N GLU A 291 19.56 3.08 -11.89
CA GLU A 291 19.61 3.14 -13.35
C GLU A 291 19.39 4.57 -13.87
N MET A 292 18.46 5.32 -13.29
CA MET A 292 18.26 6.74 -13.63
C MET A 292 19.55 7.56 -13.39
N ILE A 293 20.24 7.34 -12.27
CA ILE A 293 21.48 8.05 -11.95
C ILE A 293 22.56 7.71 -12.98
N ARG A 294 22.76 6.42 -13.32
CA ARG A 294 23.75 6.01 -14.34
C ARG A 294 23.46 6.62 -15.71
N ALA A 295 22.18 6.62 -16.12
CA ALA A 295 21.75 7.24 -17.36
C ALA A 295 22.01 8.76 -17.37
N ALA A 296 21.66 9.45 -16.29
CA ALA A 296 21.89 10.90 -16.18
C ALA A 296 23.37 11.27 -16.15
N GLN A 297 24.23 10.45 -15.52
CA GLN A 297 25.69 10.63 -15.54
C GLN A 297 26.25 10.45 -16.95
N GLU A 298 25.84 9.43 -17.69
CA GLU A 298 26.23 9.23 -19.09
C GLU A 298 25.88 10.45 -19.95
N LEU A 299 24.65 10.95 -19.85
CA LEU A 299 24.20 12.14 -20.59
C LEU A 299 25.07 13.37 -20.27
N LYS A 300 25.37 13.58 -18.98
CA LYS A 300 26.11 14.75 -18.50
C LYS A 300 27.60 14.69 -18.81
N GLU A 301 28.25 13.53 -18.63
CA GLU A 301 29.68 13.38 -18.64
C GLU A 301 30.20 12.98 -20.02
N CYS A 302 29.45 12.15 -20.76
CA CYS A 302 29.86 11.62 -22.06
C CYS A 302 29.14 12.29 -23.24
N GLY A 303 27.96 12.91 -23.00
CA GLY A 303 27.12 13.44 -24.09
C GLY A 303 26.59 12.37 -25.04
N THR A 304 26.48 11.11 -24.54
CA THR A 304 25.95 9.98 -25.30
C THR A 304 24.56 9.59 -24.82
N PHE A 305 23.83 8.79 -25.59
CA PHE A 305 22.46 8.37 -25.35
C PHE A 305 22.32 6.84 -25.34
N GLU A 306 23.37 6.12 -24.97
CA GLU A 306 23.38 4.65 -24.94
C GLU A 306 22.39 4.09 -23.92
N CYS A 307 22.06 4.86 -22.87
CA CYS A 307 21.02 4.53 -21.91
C CYS A 307 19.66 4.28 -22.56
N SER A 308 19.35 4.99 -23.68
CA SER A 308 18.08 4.80 -24.40
C SER A 308 17.91 3.40 -25.00
N LYS A 309 19.03 2.68 -25.26
CA LYS A 309 18.99 1.29 -25.76
C LYS A 309 18.58 0.27 -24.67
N ARG A 310 18.68 0.66 -23.40
CA ARG A 310 18.27 -0.16 -22.26
C ARG A 310 16.89 0.21 -21.74
N ALA A 311 16.35 1.34 -22.18
CA ALA A 311 14.99 1.74 -21.83
C ALA A 311 13.97 0.82 -22.52
N ILE A 312 12.88 0.55 -21.82
CA ILE A 312 11.72 -0.13 -22.43
C ILE A 312 11.06 0.79 -23.46
N SER A 313 10.42 0.25 -24.47
CA SER A 313 9.69 1.06 -25.47
C SER A 313 8.49 1.77 -24.84
N ASP A 314 8.05 2.88 -25.44
CA ASP A 314 6.82 3.58 -25.03
C ASP A 314 5.60 2.66 -25.08
N ALA A 315 5.53 1.78 -26.08
CA ALA A 315 4.44 0.81 -26.24
C ALA A 315 4.44 -0.22 -25.09
N ASP A 316 5.62 -0.72 -24.68
CA ASP A 316 5.75 -1.65 -23.57
C ASP A 316 5.42 -0.96 -22.24
N ALA A 317 5.94 0.26 -22.04
CA ALA A 317 5.63 1.05 -20.85
C ALA A 317 4.10 1.32 -20.74
N ALA A 318 3.47 1.77 -21.83
CA ALA A 318 2.03 1.96 -21.87
C ALA A 318 1.25 0.63 -21.67
N GLY A 319 1.80 -0.47 -22.19
CA GLY A 319 1.25 -1.82 -22.00
C GLY A 319 1.20 -2.23 -20.53
N GLN A 320 2.23 -1.92 -19.77
CA GLN A 320 2.30 -2.20 -18.32
C GLN A 320 1.29 -1.38 -17.49
N MET A 321 0.83 -0.24 -18.01
CA MET A 321 -0.12 0.64 -17.30
C MET A 321 -1.59 0.22 -17.48
N ARG A 322 -1.88 -0.88 -18.18
CA ARG A 322 -3.25 -1.38 -18.33
C ARG A 322 -3.77 -1.93 -17.01
N ILE A 323 -5.03 -1.60 -16.70
CA ILE A 323 -5.75 -2.27 -15.62
C ILE A 323 -6.07 -3.68 -16.14
N LEU A 324 -5.55 -4.70 -15.46
CA LEU A 324 -5.90 -6.08 -15.78
C LEU A 324 -7.37 -6.29 -15.37
N SER A 325 -8.24 -6.55 -16.36
CA SER A 325 -9.60 -7.00 -16.05
C SER A 325 -9.51 -8.34 -15.31
N ARG A 326 -10.17 -8.46 -14.16
CA ARG A 326 -10.33 -9.78 -13.53
C ARG A 326 -10.93 -10.72 -14.56
N ALA A 327 -10.24 -11.82 -14.83
CA ALA A 327 -10.87 -12.91 -15.56
C ALA A 327 -12.08 -13.35 -14.72
N ALA A 328 -13.28 -13.24 -15.32
CA ALA A 328 -14.47 -13.81 -14.75
C ALA A 328 -14.25 -15.34 -14.71
N ASN A 329 -13.95 -15.87 -13.54
CA ASN A 329 -13.93 -17.31 -13.27
C ASN A 329 -15.35 -17.79 -12.94
#